data_9e74559e9b95ce51434f9836269b3273
#
_entry.id   9e74559e9b95ce51434f9836269b3273
#
_cell.length_a   1.000
_cell.length_b   1.000
_cell.length_c   1.000
_cell.angle_alpha   90.00
_cell.angle_beta   90.00
_cell.angle_gamma   90.00
#
_symmetry.space_group_name_H-M   'P 1'
#
loop_
_entity.id
_entity.type
_entity.pdbx_description
1 polymer ?
#
loop_
_entity_poly.entity_id
_entity_poly.type
_entity_poly.pdbx_seq_one_letter_code
_entity_poly.pdbx_strand_id
1 'polypeptide(L)'
;PFFMGPPETAVAFPGFTGPRPPILVIGGSTGALRVNQAIHANLDALLEKFNVIHLCGKGKLEKEYDGRPGYVQFEYIGAELPDLFALADLVISRAGANAICELLALKKANILIPLSKNASRGDQILNARSFEKSGYSKVIEEEDLTNEVLLSTVNEVYENRDKYIAAMNKDQEKDSISMITDLFETVIAEDKAKKAK
;
A
#
# COMPACT_ATOMS: atom_id res chain seq x y z
N PRO A 1 -18.50 -9.74 10.80
CA PRO A 1 -17.14 -9.75 11.32
C PRO A 1 -16.29 -10.60 10.38
N PHE A 2 -15.45 -9.94 9.56
CA PHE A 2 -14.40 -10.60 8.81
C PHE A 2 -13.30 -10.91 9.82
N PHE A 3 -12.92 -12.10 9.90
CA PHE A 3 -11.84 -12.79 10.55
C PHE A 3 -10.90 -12.02 11.50
N MET A 4 -10.97 -12.33 12.77
CA MET A 4 -9.89 -12.15 13.74
C MET A 4 -9.17 -13.50 13.93
N GLY A 5 -8.12 -13.75 13.16
CA GLY A 5 -7.31 -14.97 13.29
C GLY A 5 -5.86 -14.74 12.86
N PRO A 6 -4.91 -15.55 13.36
CA PRO A 6 -3.50 -15.45 12.98
C PRO A 6 -3.30 -15.74 11.48
N PRO A 7 -2.13 -15.40 10.89
CA PRO A 7 -1.83 -15.54 9.45
C PRO A 7 -2.10 -16.92 8.85
N GLU A 8 -2.12 -17.95 9.67
CA GLU A 8 -2.47 -19.33 9.29
C GLU A 8 -3.92 -19.50 8.84
N THR A 9 -4.79 -18.51 9.08
CA THR A 9 -6.19 -18.47 8.69
C THR A 9 -6.46 -17.76 7.35
N ALA A 10 -5.45 -17.26 6.68
CA ALA A 10 -5.56 -16.64 5.34
C ALA A 10 -6.25 -17.57 4.32
N VAL A 11 -6.14 -18.89 4.51
CA VAL A 11 -6.79 -19.91 3.68
C VAL A 11 -8.33 -19.88 3.79
N ALA A 12 -8.88 -19.25 4.82
CA ALA A 12 -10.31 -19.21 5.08
C ALA A 12 -11.02 -17.92 4.62
N PHE A 13 -10.32 -16.99 3.96
CA PHE A 13 -10.98 -15.78 3.44
C PHE A 13 -11.92 -16.17 2.30
N PRO A 14 -13.22 -15.75 2.36
CA PRO A 14 -14.18 -16.10 1.32
C PRO A 14 -13.68 -15.74 -0.08
N GLY A 15 -13.70 -16.71 -0.99
CA GLY A 15 -13.24 -16.55 -2.36
C GLY A 15 -11.76 -16.88 -2.59
N PHE A 16 -10.96 -17.07 -1.53
CA PHE A 16 -9.55 -17.48 -1.70
C PHE A 16 -9.43 -18.96 -2.09
N THR A 17 -8.38 -19.25 -2.84
CA THR A 17 -8.08 -20.62 -3.30
C THR A 17 -6.65 -20.98 -2.94
N GLY A 18 -6.50 -22.02 -2.15
CA GLY A 18 -5.20 -22.58 -1.75
C GLY A 18 -4.31 -21.60 -0.96
N PRO A 19 -3.05 -21.95 -0.71
CA PRO A 19 -2.12 -21.19 0.12
C PRO A 19 -1.40 -20.07 -0.67
N ARG A 20 -2.11 -19.40 -1.59
CA ARG A 20 -1.53 -18.30 -2.35
C ARG A 20 -1.45 -17.02 -1.52
N PRO A 21 -0.31 -16.28 -1.56
CA PRO A 21 -0.16 -15.02 -0.83
C PRO A 21 -1.18 -13.97 -1.30
N PRO A 22 -1.81 -13.23 -0.36
CA PRO A 22 -2.78 -12.21 -0.70
C PRO A 22 -2.15 -10.89 -1.15
N ILE A 23 -2.65 -10.33 -2.26
CA ILE A 23 -2.41 -8.95 -2.68
C ILE A 23 -3.65 -8.13 -2.35
N LEU A 24 -3.46 -7.00 -1.67
CA LEU A 24 -4.51 -6.00 -1.44
C LEU A 24 -4.32 -4.83 -2.41
N VAL A 25 -5.34 -4.54 -3.22
CA VAL A 25 -5.34 -3.42 -4.16
C VAL A 25 -6.29 -2.33 -3.67
N ILE A 26 -5.78 -1.10 -3.50
CA ILE A 26 -6.54 0.04 -2.98
C ILE A 26 -6.43 1.23 -3.94
N GLY A 27 -7.53 1.55 -4.62
CA GLY A 27 -7.62 2.71 -5.51
C GLY A 27 -7.94 4.05 -4.83
N GLY A 28 -8.19 4.02 -3.52
CA GLY A 28 -8.74 5.16 -2.77
C GLY A 28 -10.27 5.24 -2.85
N SER A 29 -10.89 6.18 -2.10
CA SER A 29 -12.36 6.27 -1.93
C SER A 29 -13.14 6.47 -3.25
N THR A 30 -12.55 7.17 -4.20
CA THR A 30 -13.13 7.37 -5.54
C THR A 30 -12.76 6.27 -6.53
N GLY A 31 -11.90 5.32 -6.11
CA GLY A 31 -11.30 4.28 -6.93
C GLY A 31 -10.33 4.85 -7.98
N ALA A 32 -9.49 3.99 -8.52
CA ALA A 32 -8.50 4.35 -9.53
C ALA A 32 -8.78 3.58 -10.81
N LEU A 33 -9.51 4.18 -11.76
CA LEU A 33 -9.92 3.50 -12.99
C LEU A 33 -8.74 2.83 -13.72
N ARG A 34 -7.61 3.53 -13.87
CA ARG A 34 -6.42 2.99 -14.52
C ARG A 34 -5.83 1.79 -13.77
N VAL A 35 -5.79 1.86 -12.44
CA VAL A 35 -5.33 0.73 -11.60
C VAL A 35 -6.29 -0.45 -11.72
N ASN A 36 -7.61 -0.20 -11.61
CA ASN A 36 -8.62 -1.26 -11.75
C ASN A 36 -8.48 -1.97 -13.10
N GLN A 37 -8.39 -1.20 -14.20
CA GLN A 37 -8.20 -1.75 -15.54
C GLN A 37 -6.91 -2.59 -15.66
N ALA A 38 -5.80 -2.11 -15.10
CA ALA A 38 -4.54 -2.84 -15.12
C ALA A 38 -4.61 -4.15 -14.32
N ILE A 39 -5.27 -4.14 -13.16
CA ILE A 39 -5.48 -5.36 -12.36
C ILE A 39 -6.37 -6.35 -13.12
N HIS A 40 -7.49 -5.90 -13.67
CA HIS A 40 -8.41 -6.77 -14.43
C HIS A 40 -7.76 -7.35 -15.67
N ALA A 41 -7.01 -6.55 -16.44
CA ALA A 41 -6.30 -7.01 -17.63
C ALA A 41 -5.22 -8.07 -17.33
N ASN A 42 -4.71 -8.11 -16.09
CA ASN A 42 -3.68 -9.05 -15.67
C ASN A 42 -4.20 -10.10 -14.67
N LEU A 43 -5.50 -10.17 -14.46
CA LEU A 43 -6.07 -10.94 -13.36
C LEU A 43 -5.73 -12.43 -13.46
N ASP A 44 -5.79 -13.03 -14.66
CA ASP A 44 -5.43 -14.44 -14.87
C ASP A 44 -4.01 -14.75 -14.41
N ALA A 45 -3.05 -13.93 -14.85
CA ALA A 45 -1.65 -14.11 -14.51
C ALA A 45 -1.36 -13.87 -13.01
N LEU A 46 -2.06 -12.89 -12.40
CA LEU A 46 -1.95 -12.67 -10.96
C LEU A 46 -2.50 -13.86 -10.16
N LEU A 47 -3.64 -14.41 -10.58
CA LEU A 47 -4.28 -15.53 -9.90
C LEU A 47 -3.55 -16.87 -10.04
N GLU A 48 -2.56 -16.99 -10.91
CA GLU A 48 -1.67 -18.16 -10.92
C GLU A 48 -0.85 -18.27 -9.65
N LYS A 49 -0.43 -17.13 -9.06
CA LYS A 49 0.49 -17.06 -7.93
C LYS A 49 -0.12 -16.46 -6.66
N PHE A 50 -1.13 -15.61 -6.77
CA PHE A 50 -1.66 -14.80 -5.69
C PHE A 50 -3.16 -14.97 -5.52
N ASN A 51 -3.67 -14.66 -4.34
CA ASN A 51 -5.06 -14.27 -4.15
C ASN A 51 -5.13 -12.73 -4.19
N VAL A 52 -6.22 -12.17 -4.73
CA VAL A 52 -6.34 -10.72 -4.91
C VAL A 52 -7.61 -10.19 -4.24
N ILE A 53 -7.44 -9.24 -3.32
CA ILE A 53 -8.50 -8.44 -2.72
C ILE A 53 -8.47 -7.06 -3.38
N HIS A 54 -9.55 -6.64 -4.02
CA HIS A 54 -9.56 -5.42 -4.81
C HIS A 54 -10.63 -4.44 -4.32
N LEU A 55 -10.20 -3.30 -3.75
CA LEU A 55 -11.06 -2.18 -3.39
C LEU A 55 -11.20 -1.26 -4.61
N CYS A 56 -12.20 -1.55 -5.44
CA CYS A 56 -12.41 -0.90 -6.74
C CYS A 56 -12.88 0.55 -6.65
N GLY A 57 -13.53 0.93 -5.55
CA GLY A 57 -14.21 2.20 -5.39
C GLY A 57 -15.70 2.14 -5.76
N LYS A 58 -16.47 3.11 -5.26
CA LYS A 58 -17.93 3.15 -5.40
C LYS A 58 -18.38 3.12 -6.86
N GLY A 59 -19.31 2.23 -7.19
CA GLY A 59 -19.89 2.05 -8.52
C GLY A 59 -18.92 1.46 -9.56
N LYS A 60 -17.82 0.82 -9.14
CA LYS A 60 -16.79 0.30 -10.04
C LYS A 60 -16.56 -1.21 -9.93
N LEU A 61 -17.51 -1.92 -9.32
CA LEU A 61 -17.49 -3.38 -9.39
C LEU A 61 -17.81 -3.84 -10.81
N GLU A 62 -17.10 -4.83 -11.28
CA GLU A 62 -17.33 -5.43 -12.58
C GLU A 62 -17.83 -6.86 -12.42
N LYS A 63 -19.11 -7.08 -12.74
CA LYS A 63 -19.83 -8.34 -12.51
C LYS A 63 -19.18 -9.55 -13.18
N GLU A 64 -18.45 -9.35 -14.26
CA GLU A 64 -17.76 -10.42 -14.98
C GLU A 64 -16.68 -11.12 -14.15
N TYR A 65 -16.19 -10.45 -13.08
CA TYR A 65 -15.20 -11.01 -12.16
C TYR A 65 -15.80 -11.56 -10.86
N ASP A 66 -17.13 -11.46 -10.69
CA ASP A 66 -17.80 -11.96 -9.47
C ASP A 66 -17.67 -13.48 -9.37
N GLY A 67 -17.33 -13.94 -8.17
CA GLY A 67 -17.18 -15.38 -7.89
C GLY A 67 -15.97 -16.04 -8.52
N ARG A 68 -15.04 -15.27 -9.07
CA ARG A 68 -13.81 -15.80 -9.63
C ARG A 68 -12.90 -16.35 -8.54
N PRO A 69 -12.48 -17.63 -8.61
CA PRO A 69 -11.66 -18.24 -7.57
C PRO A 69 -10.33 -17.51 -7.35
N GLY A 70 -10.05 -17.09 -6.12
CA GLY A 70 -8.85 -16.32 -5.76
C GLY A 70 -8.99 -14.81 -5.90
N TYR A 71 -10.12 -14.30 -6.41
CA TYR A 71 -10.39 -12.88 -6.57
C TYR A 71 -11.64 -12.46 -5.81
N VAL A 72 -11.52 -11.38 -5.04
CA VAL A 72 -12.66 -10.77 -4.34
C VAL A 72 -12.60 -9.26 -4.53
N GLN A 73 -13.72 -8.66 -4.93
CA GLN A 73 -13.83 -7.22 -5.14
C GLN A 73 -14.83 -6.58 -4.20
N PHE A 74 -14.53 -5.35 -3.79
CA PHE A 74 -15.38 -4.52 -2.94
C PHE A 74 -15.42 -3.07 -3.46
N GLU A 75 -16.55 -2.40 -3.32
CA GLU A 75 -16.62 -0.96 -3.57
C GLU A 75 -15.86 -0.18 -2.51
N TYR A 76 -16.07 -0.56 -1.26
CA TYR A 76 -15.53 0.07 -0.07
C TYR A 76 -15.53 -0.92 1.09
N ILE A 77 -14.52 -0.80 1.95
CA ILE A 77 -14.45 -1.51 3.24
C ILE A 77 -14.17 -0.48 4.32
N GLY A 78 -14.87 -0.58 5.43
CA GLY A 78 -14.76 0.32 6.58
C GLY A 78 -13.94 -0.27 7.72
N ALA A 79 -14.62 -0.72 8.76
CA ALA A 79 -14.01 -1.19 10.00
C ALA A 79 -13.10 -2.44 9.83
N GLU A 80 -13.29 -3.20 8.75
CA GLU A 80 -12.54 -4.42 8.46
C GLU A 80 -11.24 -4.15 7.67
N LEU A 81 -10.97 -2.92 7.25
CA LEU A 81 -9.78 -2.59 6.49
C LEU A 81 -8.46 -2.97 7.19
N PRO A 82 -8.31 -2.78 8.52
CA PRO A 82 -7.13 -3.24 9.24
C PRO A 82 -6.88 -4.76 9.13
N ASP A 83 -7.95 -5.56 9.11
CA ASP A 83 -7.84 -7.02 8.97
C ASP A 83 -7.32 -7.38 7.56
N LEU A 84 -7.75 -6.66 6.52
CA LEU A 84 -7.24 -6.85 5.17
C LEU A 84 -5.77 -6.45 5.04
N PHE A 85 -5.36 -5.37 5.69
CA PHE A 85 -3.94 -5.03 5.75
C PHE A 85 -3.14 -6.10 6.49
N ALA A 86 -3.64 -6.62 7.62
CA ALA A 86 -2.98 -7.69 8.35
C ALA A 86 -2.78 -8.93 7.46
N LEU A 87 -3.80 -9.29 6.70
CA LEU A 87 -3.81 -10.44 5.80
C LEU A 87 -2.87 -10.27 4.60
N ALA A 88 -2.73 -9.07 4.05
CA ALA A 88 -2.00 -8.83 2.82
C ALA A 88 -0.47 -9.01 2.97
N ASP A 89 0.13 -9.77 2.05
CA ASP A 89 1.59 -9.88 1.89
C ASP A 89 2.16 -8.74 1.04
N LEU A 90 1.36 -8.19 0.13
CA LEU A 90 1.71 -7.08 -0.76
C LEU A 90 0.52 -6.14 -0.92
N VAL A 91 0.77 -4.84 -0.94
CA VAL A 91 -0.26 -3.82 -1.18
C VAL A 91 0.06 -3.05 -2.46
N ILE A 92 -0.93 -2.86 -3.32
CA ILE A 92 -0.87 -1.95 -4.47
C ILE A 92 -1.79 -0.77 -4.15
N SER A 93 -1.26 0.45 -4.13
CA SER A 93 -2.02 1.62 -3.68
C SER A 93 -1.69 2.89 -4.46
N ARG A 94 -2.58 3.86 -4.38
CA ARG A 94 -2.27 5.27 -4.69
C ARG A 94 -1.35 5.86 -3.62
N ALA A 95 -0.62 6.93 -3.95
CA ALA A 95 0.34 7.58 -3.07
C ALA A 95 -0.21 8.83 -2.34
N GLY A 96 -1.47 8.77 -1.90
CA GLY A 96 -2.03 9.80 -1.02
C GLY A 96 -1.35 9.81 0.35
N ALA A 97 -1.22 10.98 1.00
CA ALA A 97 -0.48 11.12 2.26
C ALA A 97 -0.95 10.13 3.34
N ASN A 98 -2.26 9.98 3.55
CA ASN A 98 -2.79 9.05 4.55
C ASN A 98 -2.41 7.59 4.21
N ALA A 99 -2.55 7.20 2.94
CA ALA A 99 -2.25 5.83 2.51
C ALA A 99 -0.77 5.47 2.71
N ILE A 100 0.15 6.35 2.34
CA ILE A 100 1.59 6.08 2.51
C ILE A 100 2.00 6.04 3.98
N CYS A 101 1.43 6.91 4.84
CA CYS A 101 1.67 6.87 6.28
C CYS A 101 1.13 5.57 6.91
N GLU A 102 -0.03 5.10 6.48
CA GLU A 102 -0.61 3.84 6.93
C GLU A 102 0.24 2.64 6.51
N LEU A 103 0.69 2.60 5.25
CA LEU A 103 1.59 1.56 4.76
C LEU A 103 2.92 1.51 5.53
N LEU A 104 3.50 2.68 5.85
CA LEU A 104 4.70 2.79 6.66
C LEU A 104 4.48 2.31 8.09
N ALA A 105 3.39 2.73 8.74
CA ALA A 105 3.05 2.33 10.09
C ALA A 105 2.82 0.81 10.21
N LEU A 106 2.15 0.22 9.21
CA LEU A 106 1.86 -1.21 9.14
C LEU A 106 3.01 -2.04 8.54
N LYS A 107 4.09 -1.38 8.08
CA LYS A 107 5.29 -2.01 7.49
C LYS A 107 4.94 -2.98 6.35
N LYS A 108 4.01 -2.57 5.47
CA LYS A 108 3.57 -3.40 4.36
C LYS A 108 4.43 -3.18 3.12
N ALA A 109 5.02 -4.26 2.60
CA ALA A 109 5.63 -4.22 1.28
C ALA A 109 4.61 -3.71 0.26
N ASN A 110 4.99 -2.72 -0.55
CA ASN A 110 3.99 -2.05 -1.37
C ASN A 110 4.52 -1.51 -2.70
N ILE A 111 3.57 -1.38 -3.64
CA ILE A 111 3.75 -0.73 -4.93
C ILE A 111 2.86 0.51 -4.93
N LEU A 112 3.45 1.67 -5.14
CA LEU A 112 2.73 2.93 -5.26
C LEU A 112 2.52 3.29 -6.74
N ILE A 113 1.27 3.56 -7.10
CA ILE A 113 0.89 4.05 -8.42
C ILE A 113 0.29 5.45 -8.22
N PRO A 114 1.10 6.53 -8.23
CA PRO A 114 0.62 7.88 -8.00
C PRO A 114 -0.33 8.33 -9.12
N LEU A 115 -1.24 9.24 -8.80
CA LEU A 115 -2.03 9.92 -9.82
C LEU A 115 -1.10 10.72 -10.75
N SER A 116 -1.39 10.68 -12.05
CA SER A 116 -0.62 11.41 -13.05
C SER A 116 -0.63 12.92 -12.81
N LYS A 117 0.36 13.62 -13.33
CA LYS A 117 0.43 15.10 -13.28
C LYS A 117 -0.78 15.77 -13.91
N ASN A 118 -1.41 15.11 -14.88
CA ASN A 118 -2.59 15.63 -15.56
C ASN A 118 -3.87 15.51 -14.72
N ALA A 119 -3.87 14.60 -13.73
CA ALA A 119 -5.04 14.32 -12.87
C ALA A 119 -4.89 14.87 -11.45
N SER A 120 -3.71 15.39 -11.07
CA SER A 120 -3.42 15.89 -9.72
C SER A 120 -2.45 17.08 -9.74
N ARG A 121 -2.26 17.71 -8.57
CA ARG A 121 -1.25 18.77 -8.38
C ARG A 121 0.20 18.23 -8.29
N GLY A 122 0.39 16.91 -8.44
CA GLY A 122 1.70 16.27 -8.36
C GLY A 122 2.15 15.87 -6.96
N ASP A 123 1.35 16.14 -5.92
CA ASP A 123 1.62 15.77 -4.53
C ASP A 123 1.82 14.26 -4.36
N GLN A 124 1.00 13.43 -5.00
CA GLN A 124 1.16 11.98 -4.94
C GLN A 124 2.47 11.50 -5.58
N ILE A 125 2.92 12.12 -6.65
CA ILE A 125 4.20 11.80 -7.29
C ILE A 125 5.36 12.12 -6.34
N LEU A 126 5.33 13.28 -5.69
CA LEU A 126 6.35 13.65 -4.70
C LEU A 126 6.39 12.69 -3.52
N ASN A 127 5.21 12.32 -3.00
CA ASN A 127 5.08 11.34 -1.93
C ASN A 127 5.68 9.99 -2.36
N ALA A 128 5.27 9.46 -3.52
CA ALA A 128 5.74 8.19 -4.04
C ALA A 128 7.27 8.17 -4.20
N ARG A 129 7.84 9.21 -4.80
CA ARG A 129 9.29 9.33 -4.99
C ARG A 129 10.06 9.44 -3.68
N SER A 130 9.51 10.12 -2.66
CA SER A 130 10.10 10.17 -1.33
C SER A 130 10.18 8.77 -0.70
N PHE A 131 9.09 8.00 -0.80
CA PHE A 131 9.02 6.64 -0.26
C PHE A 131 9.93 5.66 -1.02
N GLU A 132 10.01 5.78 -2.34
CA GLU A 132 10.93 5.01 -3.17
C GLU A 132 12.39 5.28 -2.80
N LYS A 133 12.76 6.56 -2.67
CA LYS A 133 14.11 6.98 -2.25
C LYS A 133 14.50 6.44 -0.88
N SER A 134 13.56 6.34 0.04
CA SER A 134 13.76 5.74 1.36
C SER A 134 13.80 4.21 1.34
N GLY A 135 13.47 3.58 0.22
CA GLY A 135 13.43 2.12 0.08
C GLY A 135 12.18 1.48 0.68
N TYR A 136 11.12 2.26 0.95
CA TYR A 136 9.88 1.76 1.56
C TYR A 136 8.91 1.19 0.54
N SER A 137 9.01 1.65 -0.72
CA SER A 137 8.06 1.32 -1.78
C SER A 137 8.76 1.14 -3.12
N LYS A 138 8.14 0.39 -4.02
CA LYS A 138 8.38 0.46 -5.45
C LYS A 138 7.35 1.39 -6.09
N VAL A 139 7.75 2.16 -7.08
CA VAL A 139 6.85 3.10 -7.77
C VAL A 139 6.68 2.70 -9.23
N ILE A 140 5.44 2.74 -9.70
CA ILE A 140 5.09 2.68 -11.13
C ILE A 140 4.34 3.98 -11.43
N GLU A 141 4.89 4.84 -12.29
CA GLU A 141 4.15 6.01 -12.77
C GLU A 141 2.92 5.55 -13.57
N GLU A 142 1.80 6.26 -13.46
CA GLU A 142 0.56 5.84 -14.12
C GLU A 142 0.69 5.77 -15.65
N GLU A 143 1.56 6.57 -16.21
CA GLU A 143 1.90 6.60 -17.63
C GLU A 143 2.67 5.34 -18.08
N ASP A 144 3.47 4.76 -17.19
CA ASP A 144 4.30 3.58 -17.45
C ASP A 144 3.58 2.27 -17.06
N LEU A 145 2.34 2.35 -16.57
CA LEU A 145 1.56 1.21 -16.12
C LEU A 145 1.09 0.35 -17.30
N THR A 146 1.95 -0.56 -17.73
CA THR A 146 1.65 -1.60 -18.71
C THR A 146 1.43 -2.95 -18.02
N ASN A 147 0.86 -3.92 -18.74
CA ASN A 147 0.66 -5.28 -18.22
C ASN A 147 1.99 -5.92 -17.77
N GLU A 148 3.02 -5.79 -18.60
CA GLU A 148 4.34 -6.34 -18.33
C GLU A 148 5.00 -5.68 -17.11
N VAL A 149 4.96 -4.34 -17.02
CA VAL A 149 5.51 -3.59 -15.90
C VAL A 149 4.79 -3.94 -14.59
N LEU A 150 3.46 -4.04 -14.60
CA LEU A 150 2.70 -4.44 -13.41
C LEU A 150 3.13 -5.82 -12.92
N LEU A 151 3.08 -6.84 -13.79
CA LEU A 151 3.37 -8.23 -13.42
C LEU A 151 4.83 -8.41 -12.96
N SER A 152 5.80 -7.81 -13.66
CA SER A 152 7.20 -7.88 -13.28
C SER A 152 7.45 -7.20 -11.93
N THR A 153 6.84 -6.02 -11.70
CA THR A 153 6.98 -5.30 -10.45
C THR A 153 6.32 -6.02 -9.28
N VAL A 154 5.14 -6.62 -9.47
CA VAL A 154 4.48 -7.43 -8.43
C VAL A 154 5.38 -8.59 -8.01
N ASN A 155 5.93 -9.34 -8.96
CA ASN A 155 6.85 -10.43 -8.65
C ASN A 155 8.13 -9.92 -7.95
N GLU A 156 8.76 -8.85 -8.47
CA GLU A 156 9.97 -8.26 -7.88
C GLU A 156 9.75 -7.85 -6.41
N VAL A 157 8.67 -7.10 -6.14
CA VAL A 157 8.40 -6.60 -4.79
C VAL A 157 8.02 -7.72 -3.84
N TYR A 158 7.23 -8.69 -4.28
CA TYR A 158 6.88 -9.84 -3.46
C TYR A 158 8.12 -10.67 -3.09
N GLU A 159 8.99 -10.97 -4.03
CA GLU A 159 10.22 -11.72 -3.79
C GLU A 159 11.20 -10.98 -2.86
N ASN A 160 11.21 -9.65 -2.91
CA ASN A 160 12.08 -8.79 -2.11
C ASN A 160 11.36 -8.10 -0.94
N ARG A 161 10.16 -8.55 -0.52
CA ARG A 161 9.32 -7.87 0.48
C ARG A 161 10.03 -7.60 1.80
N ASP A 162 10.88 -8.53 2.23
CA ASP A 162 11.63 -8.40 3.49
C ASP A 162 12.60 -7.20 3.47
N LYS A 163 13.12 -6.83 2.28
CA LYS A 163 13.98 -5.64 2.11
C LYS A 163 13.19 -4.35 2.37
N TYR A 164 11.97 -4.25 1.85
CA TYR A 164 11.10 -3.08 2.07
C TYR A 164 10.67 -2.98 3.53
N ILE A 165 10.29 -4.11 4.14
CA ILE A 165 9.92 -4.20 5.56
C ILE A 165 11.10 -3.79 6.45
N ALA A 166 12.31 -4.28 6.14
CA ALA A 166 13.52 -3.93 6.89
C ALA A 166 13.86 -2.43 6.78
N ALA A 167 13.64 -1.80 5.61
CA ALA A 167 13.85 -0.37 5.43
C ALA A 167 12.87 0.45 6.29
N MET A 168 11.59 0.08 6.30
CA MET A 168 10.55 0.72 7.13
C MET A 168 10.79 0.54 8.63
N ASN A 169 11.33 -0.61 9.06
CA ASN A 169 11.69 -0.85 10.46
C ASN A 169 12.79 0.09 10.95
N LYS A 170 13.82 0.33 10.13
CA LYS A 170 14.93 1.23 10.49
C LYS A 170 14.51 2.68 10.68
N ASP A 171 13.44 3.12 10.03
CA ASP A 171 12.95 4.49 10.18
C ASP A 171 12.21 4.71 11.49
N GLN A 172 11.53 3.70 12.00
CA GLN A 172 10.85 3.76 13.29
C GLN A 172 11.83 3.77 14.49
N GLU A 173 13.06 3.30 14.30
CA GLU A 173 14.12 3.44 15.32
C GLU A 173 14.58 4.91 15.49
N LYS A 174 14.31 5.76 14.49
CA LYS A 174 14.40 7.22 14.64
C LYS A 174 13.11 7.72 15.27
N ASP A 175 13.03 7.59 16.58
CA ASP A 175 11.89 8.02 17.37
C ASP A 175 11.57 9.50 17.07
N SER A 176 10.51 9.72 16.29
CA SER A 176 10.04 11.07 15.94
C SER A 176 9.73 11.90 17.18
N ILE A 177 9.41 11.24 18.31
CA ILE A 177 9.14 11.88 19.60
C ILE A 177 10.46 12.35 20.20
N SER A 178 11.53 11.54 20.18
CA SER A 178 12.83 11.98 20.67
C SER A 178 13.41 13.11 19.81
N MET A 179 13.27 13.06 18.49
CA MET A 179 13.70 14.17 17.61
C MET A 179 12.97 15.48 17.91
N ILE A 180 11.66 15.41 18.17
CA ILE A 180 10.86 16.59 18.56
C ILE A 180 11.25 17.06 19.94
N THR A 181 11.48 16.16 20.90
CA THR A 181 11.91 16.48 22.26
C THR A 181 13.28 17.15 22.24
N ASP A 182 14.25 16.61 21.52
CA ASP A 182 15.60 17.18 21.36
C ASP A 182 15.55 18.58 20.70
N LEU A 183 14.65 18.78 19.73
CA LEU A 183 14.43 20.08 19.12
C LEU A 183 13.89 21.10 20.13
N PHE A 184 12.90 20.72 20.94
CA PHE A 184 12.37 21.58 22.01
C PHE A 184 13.42 21.88 23.07
N GLU A 185 14.20 20.92 23.52
CA GLU A 185 15.27 21.11 24.48
C GLU A 185 16.34 22.08 23.96
N THR A 186 16.71 21.95 22.68
CA THR A 186 17.66 22.86 22.02
C THR A 186 17.14 24.29 21.99
N VAL A 187 15.87 24.49 21.58
CA VAL A 187 15.23 25.83 21.52
C VAL A 187 15.13 26.44 22.89
N ILE A 188 14.77 25.67 23.94
CA ILE A 188 14.69 26.14 25.32
C ILE A 188 16.07 26.52 25.84
N ALA A 189 17.10 25.75 25.51
CA ALA A 189 18.50 26.07 25.94
C ALA A 189 18.99 27.36 25.31
N GLU A 190 18.70 27.56 23.99
CA GLU A 190 19.05 28.80 23.28
C GLU A 190 18.32 30.03 23.84
N ASP A 191 17.04 29.92 24.20
CA ASP A 191 16.25 31.02 24.75
C ASP A 191 16.75 31.40 26.18
N LYS A 192 17.09 30.39 26.99
CA LYS A 192 17.71 30.62 28.30
C LYS A 192 19.07 31.31 28.17
N ALA A 193 19.90 30.92 27.23
CA ALA A 193 21.20 31.52 26.98
C ALA A 193 21.08 32.98 26.48
N LYS A 194 20.05 33.31 25.72
CA LYS A 194 19.76 34.70 25.28
C LYS A 194 19.24 35.61 26.42
N LYS A 195 18.52 35.06 27.39
CA LYS A 195 17.99 35.79 28.54
C LYS A 195 19.00 35.98 29.66
N ALA A 196 20.14 35.26 29.63
CA ALA A 196 21.23 35.36 30.61
C ALA A 196 22.33 36.35 30.19
N LYS A 197 22.22 36.96 29.01
CA LYS A 197 23.08 38.07 28.52
C LYS A 197 22.32 39.39 28.57
#